data_83df16013cd86f409f5428fb01f83b2f
#
_entry.id   83df16013cd86f409f5428fb01f83b2f
#
_cell.length_a   1.000
_cell.length_b   1.000
_cell.length_c   1.000
_cell.angle_alpha   90.00
_cell.angle_beta   90.00
_cell.angle_gamma   90.00
#
_symmetry.space_group_name_H-M   'P 1'
#
loop_
_entity.id
_entity.type
_entity.pdbx_description
1 polymer ?
#
loop_
_entity_poly.entity_id
_entity_poly.type
_entity_poly.pdbx_seq_one_letter_code
_entity_poly.pdbx_strand_id
1 'polypeptide(L)'
;MPERITLYTAKICPYAHRAEIALAVAGVPYTRYEIDLRNKPEWYLPKVNPVGKVPAIAYGGPDVPADQPSPESVKLNESLVLVEFIADLFPESGILPADPVLRAKARLFIDAVSTKFGPAQAAVLHNGADPEPLVQALEALQALLPEQGFAIGEFSAADIAIAPFLARAELNLENDLGGYPEGKGEGQRILSLIRSPRLARWQEYSKAVQSHPAVASTFDRDHVLQSFKKRFAELRAKKFTA
;
A
#
# COMPACT_ATOMS: atom_id res chain seq x y z
N MET A 1 -25.95 12.17 3.42
CA MET A 1 -25.09 11.51 2.42
C MET A 1 -23.67 12.06 2.62
N PRO A 2 -22.64 11.22 2.51
CA PRO A 2 -21.27 11.73 2.59
C PRO A 2 -21.02 12.78 1.50
N GLU A 3 -20.17 13.74 1.81
CA GLU A 3 -19.81 14.80 0.89
C GLU A 3 -18.83 14.28 -0.18
N ARG A 4 -18.54 15.11 -1.17
CA ARG A 4 -17.63 14.79 -2.28
C ARG A 4 -16.22 14.45 -1.78
N ILE A 5 -15.65 13.42 -2.36
CA ILE A 5 -14.28 13.00 -2.10
C ILE A 5 -13.42 13.24 -3.37
N THR A 6 -12.34 14.00 -3.24
CA THR A 6 -11.28 14.06 -4.25
C THR A 6 -10.02 13.43 -3.67
N LEU A 7 -9.55 12.35 -4.27
CA LEU A 7 -8.33 11.65 -3.87
C LEU A 7 -7.16 12.07 -4.76
N TYR A 8 -6.13 12.65 -4.17
CA TYR A 8 -4.85 12.92 -4.80
C TYR A 8 -3.91 11.72 -4.54
N THR A 9 -3.53 11.05 -5.60
CA THR A 9 -2.89 9.74 -5.55
C THR A 9 -1.73 9.62 -6.53
N ALA A 10 -1.02 8.51 -6.52
CA ALA A 10 -0.07 8.11 -7.55
C ALA A 10 -0.05 6.58 -7.66
N LYS A 11 -0.29 6.04 -8.86
CA LYS A 11 -0.36 4.59 -9.14
C LYS A 11 0.85 3.81 -8.62
N ILE A 12 2.03 4.43 -8.65
CA ILE A 12 3.27 3.79 -8.17
C ILE A 12 3.41 3.76 -6.65
N CYS A 13 2.65 4.60 -5.92
CA CYS A 13 2.80 4.75 -4.48
C CYS A 13 2.00 3.69 -3.70
N PRO A 14 2.65 2.82 -2.90
CA PRO A 14 1.93 1.83 -2.10
C PRO A 14 1.05 2.47 -1.01
N TYR A 15 1.47 3.59 -0.46
CA TYR A 15 0.68 4.31 0.54
C TYR A 15 -0.60 4.90 -0.06
N ALA A 16 -0.52 5.48 -1.27
CA ALA A 16 -1.68 6.02 -1.95
C ALA A 16 -2.68 4.91 -2.33
N HIS A 17 -2.17 3.75 -2.72
CA HIS A 17 -2.99 2.59 -3.04
C HIS A 17 -3.84 2.08 -1.86
N ARG A 18 -3.43 2.30 -0.60
CA ARG A 18 -4.27 2.01 0.58
C ARG A 18 -5.61 2.75 0.53
N ALA A 19 -5.58 4.05 0.22
CA ALA A 19 -6.79 4.85 0.13
C ALA A 19 -7.65 4.44 -1.07
N GLU A 20 -7.04 4.08 -2.20
CA GLU A 20 -7.76 3.56 -3.38
C GLU A 20 -8.47 2.23 -3.05
N ILE A 21 -7.80 1.30 -2.36
CA ILE A 21 -8.42 0.04 -1.92
C ILE A 21 -9.57 0.31 -0.95
N ALA A 22 -9.38 1.20 0.03
CA ALA A 22 -10.44 1.52 0.99
C ALA A 22 -11.69 2.10 0.32
N LEU A 23 -11.52 3.01 -0.64
CA LEU A 23 -12.63 3.57 -1.43
C LEU A 23 -13.29 2.51 -2.32
N ALA A 24 -12.51 1.57 -2.87
CA ALA A 24 -13.05 0.46 -3.65
C ALA A 24 -13.84 -0.53 -2.78
N VAL A 25 -13.38 -0.81 -1.54
CA VAL A 25 -14.14 -1.63 -0.57
C VAL A 25 -15.44 -0.94 -0.17
N ALA A 26 -15.41 0.37 0.05
CA ALA A 26 -16.60 1.15 0.36
C ALA A 26 -17.58 1.26 -0.83
N GLY A 27 -17.14 0.99 -2.06
CA GLY A 27 -17.97 1.02 -3.25
C GLY A 27 -18.51 2.40 -3.60
N VAL A 28 -17.78 3.47 -3.24
CA VAL A 28 -18.27 4.84 -3.34
C VAL A 28 -17.59 5.61 -4.48
N PRO A 29 -18.32 6.51 -5.15
CA PRO A 29 -17.74 7.36 -6.18
C PRO A 29 -16.79 8.39 -5.56
N TYR A 30 -15.67 8.64 -6.23
CA TYR A 30 -14.72 9.70 -5.89
C TYR A 30 -14.04 10.25 -7.13
N THR A 31 -13.55 11.48 -7.06
CA THR A 31 -12.71 12.06 -8.10
C THR A 31 -11.26 11.67 -7.83
N ARG A 32 -10.64 10.97 -8.79
CA ARG A 32 -9.23 10.56 -8.72
C ARG A 32 -8.36 11.56 -9.47
N TYR A 33 -7.34 12.10 -8.80
CA TYR A 33 -6.34 12.98 -9.43
C TYR A 33 -4.94 12.39 -9.26
N GLU A 34 -4.28 12.11 -10.39
CA GLU A 34 -2.91 11.58 -10.40
C GLU A 34 -1.90 12.68 -10.17
N ILE A 35 -1.02 12.51 -9.19
CA ILE A 35 0.11 13.41 -8.91
C ILE A 35 1.40 12.78 -9.46
N ASP A 36 2.08 13.49 -10.37
CA ASP A 36 3.44 13.11 -10.74
C ASP A 36 4.39 13.38 -9.58
N LEU A 37 4.89 12.30 -8.96
CA LEU A 37 5.78 12.41 -7.78
C LEU A 37 7.14 13.05 -8.09
N ARG A 38 7.57 13.06 -9.37
CA ARG A 38 8.82 13.68 -9.82
C ARG A 38 8.63 15.15 -10.20
N ASN A 39 7.43 15.52 -10.60
CA ASN A 39 7.07 16.88 -11.02
C ASN A 39 5.70 17.27 -10.48
N LYS A 40 5.63 17.46 -9.15
CA LYS A 40 4.38 17.83 -8.49
C LYS A 40 3.91 19.22 -8.93
N PRO A 41 2.59 19.42 -9.17
CA PRO A 41 2.04 20.74 -9.47
C PRO A 41 2.35 21.74 -8.34
N GLU A 42 2.69 22.97 -8.69
CA GLU A 42 3.03 24.01 -7.72
C GLU A 42 1.93 24.28 -6.69
N TRP A 43 0.66 24.13 -7.10
CA TRP A 43 -0.49 24.31 -6.22
C TRP A 43 -0.69 23.17 -5.21
N TYR A 44 -0.06 22.00 -5.43
CA TYR A 44 -0.35 20.82 -4.60
C TYR A 44 0.08 21.02 -3.14
N LEU A 45 1.29 21.50 -2.90
CA LEU A 45 1.80 21.70 -1.54
C LEU A 45 0.98 22.77 -0.77
N PRO A 46 0.76 23.99 -1.28
CA PRO A 46 0.06 25.02 -0.51
C PRO A 46 -1.45 24.80 -0.38
N LYS A 47 -2.07 24.03 -1.28
CA LYS A 47 -3.54 23.91 -1.31
C LYS A 47 -4.07 22.54 -0.88
N VAL A 48 -3.24 21.48 -0.88
CA VAL A 48 -3.70 20.11 -0.57
C VAL A 48 -2.91 19.49 0.57
N ASN A 49 -1.60 19.35 0.42
CA ASN A 49 -0.78 18.70 1.44
C ASN A 49 0.58 19.39 1.57
N PRO A 50 0.79 20.21 2.61
CA PRO A 50 2.05 20.94 2.83
C PRO A 50 3.28 20.04 2.94
N VAL A 51 3.11 18.76 3.34
CA VAL A 51 4.19 17.77 3.39
C VAL A 51 4.58 17.27 1.98
N GLY A 52 3.74 17.53 0.97
CA GLY A 52 3.99 17.16 -0.43
C GLY A 52 3.93 15.67 -0.72
N LYS A 53 3.31 14.87 0.15
CA LYS A 53 3.14 13.42 -0.02
C LYS A 53 1.76 13.07 -0.56
N VAL A 54 1.63 11.87 -1.14
CA VAL A 54 0.37 11.21 -1.45
C VAL A 54 0.23 9.95 -0.59
N PRO A 55 -1.01 9.52 -0.25
CA PRO A 55 -2.31 10.10 -0.62
C PRO A 55 -2.65 11.37 0.16
N ALA A 56 -3.58 12.14 -0.40
CA ALA A 56 -4.31 13.16 0.31
C ALA A 56 -5.77 13.18 -0.19
N ILE A 57 -6.70 13.55 0.66
CA ILE A 57 -8.12 13.72 0.33
C ILE A 57 -8.50 15.19 0.53
N ALA A 58 -9.26 15.75 -0.44
CA ALA A 58 -10.10 16.91 -0.22
C ALA A 58 -11.55 16.43 -0.07
N TYR A 59 -12.12 16.70 1.10
CA TYR A 59 -13.47 16.25 1.48
C TYR A 59 -14.43 17.44 1.58
N GLY A 60 -15.57 17.34 0.94
CA GLY A 60 -16.60 18.38 0.94
C GLY A 60 -16.23 19.62 0.13
N GLY A 61 -16.92 20.72 0.45
CA GLY A 61 -16.79 22.00 -0.24
C GLY A 61 -17.50 22.04 -1.60
N PRO A 62 -17.39 23.17 -2.34
CA PRO A 62 -18.03 23.34 -3.64
C PRO A 62 -17.46 22.38 -4.70
N ASP A 63 -18.25 22.14 -5.74
CA ASP A 63 -17.81 21.33 -6.89
C ASP A 63 -16.89 22.16 -7.77
N VAL A 64 -15.60 21.84 -7.69
CA VAL A 64 -14.52 22.50 -8.44
C VAL A 64 -13.64 21.47 -9.12
N PRO A 65 -12.90 21.84 -10.19
CA PRO A 65 -11.91 20.96 -10.78
C PRO A 65 -10.87 20.47 -9.75
N ALA A 66 -10.44 19.22 -9.88
CA ALA A 66 -9.51 18.62 -8.92
C ALA A 66 -8.15 19.31 -8.84
N ASP A 67 -7.72 19.99 -9.91
CA ASP A 67 -6.50 20.82 -9.97
C ASP A 67 -6.69 22.24 -9.40
N GLN A 68 -7.92 22.56 -8.97
CA GLN A 68 -8.28 23.83 -8.33
C GLN A 68 -8.97 23.58 -6.97
N PRO A 69 -8.33 22.88 -6.02
CA PRO A 69 -8.96 22.49 -4.77
C PRO A 69 -9.44 23.70 -3.98
N SER A 70 -10.73 23.66 -3.58
CA SER A 70 -11.35 24.73 -2.80
C SER A 70 -10.70 24.86 -1.40
N PRO A 71 -10.50 26.07 -0.88
CA PRO A 71 -10.09 26.27 0.51
C PRO A 71 -11.16 25.82 1.52
N GLU A 72 -12.44 25.72 1.10
CA GLU A 72 -13.54 25.29 1.95
C GLU A 72 -13.59 23.76 2.18
N SER A 73 -12.94 22.95 1.32
CA SER A 73 -12.86 21.52 1.54
C SER A 73 -11.82 21.18 2.63
N VAL A 74 -12.16 20.18 3.45
CA VAL A 74 -11.24 19.64 4.47
C VAL A 74 -10.11 18.87 3.77
N LYS A 75 -8.87 19.13 4.14
CA LYS A 75 -7.69 18.44 3.61
C LYS A 75 -7.18 17.44 4.64
N LEU A 76 -7.14 16.18 4.24
CA LEU A 76 -6.66 15.06 5.07
C LEU A 76 -5.53 14.33 4.35
N ASN A 77 -4.58 13.84 5.11
CA ASN A 77 -3.46 13.04 4.63
C ASN A 77 -3.11 11.95 5.65
N GLU A 78 -2.01 11.21 5.42
CA GLU A 78 -1.60 9.99 6.12
C GLU A 78 -2.49 8.79 5.76
N SER A 79 -1.91 7.84 5.02
CA SER A 79 -2.67 6.76 4.37
C SER A 79 -3.53 5.91 5.31
N LEU A 80 -3.06 5.62 6.52
CA LEU A 80 -3.83 4.83 7.50
C LEU A 80 -4.92 5.67 8.16
N VAL A 81 -4.68 6.98 8.36
CA VAL A 81 -5.74 7.91 8.80
C VAL A 81 -6.84 7.99 7.75
N LEU A 82 -6.47 8.04 6.45
CA LEU A 82 -7.46 8.05 5.38
C LEU A 82 -8.26 6.75 5.29
N VAL A 83 -7.65 5.60 5.57
CA VAL A 83 -8.37 4.31 5.65
C VAL A 83 -9.40 4.33 6.79
N GLU A 84 -9.03 4.81 7.98
CA GLU A 84 -9.97 4.95 9.10
C GLU A 84 -11.05 5.99 8.80
N PHE A 85 -10.71 7.13 8.22
CA PHE A 85 -11.66 8.17 7.82
C PHE A 85 -12.71 7.62 6.83
N ILE A 86 -12.29 6.85 5.83
CA ILE A 86 -13.20 6.22 4.87
C ILE A 86 -14.10 5.20 5.58
N ALA A 87 -13.54 4.41 6.51
CA ALA A 87 -14.32 3.47 7.30
C ALA A 87 -15.37 4.15 8.18
N ASP A 88 -15.05 5.28 8.78
CA ASP A 88 -15.99 6.08 9.60
C ASP A 88 -17.09 6.73 8.75
N LEU A 89 -16.77 7.17 7.53
CA LEU A 89 -17.77 7.69 6.58
C LEU A 89 -18.72 6.59 6.08
N PHE A 90 -18.21 5.36 5.95
CA PHE A 90 -18.92 4.22 5.37
C PHE A 90 -18.83 3.00 6.30
N PRO A 91 -19.47 3.03 7.49
CA PRO A 91 -19.34 1.96 8.50
C PRO A 91 -19.81 0.60 7.99
N GLU A 92 -20.76 0.56 7.05
CA GLU A 92 -21.27 -0.68 6.44
C GLU A 92 -20.25 -1.35 5.51
N SER A 93 -19.15 -0.68 5.18
CA SER A 93 -18.07 -1.25 4.33
C SER A 93 -17.32 -2.40 4.99
N GLY A 94 -17.40 -2.55 6.31
CA GLY A 94 -16.66 -3.56 7.06
C GLY A 94 -15.14 -3.31 7.17
N ILE A 95 -14.63 -2.19 6.66
CA ILE A 95 -13.18 -1.84 6.74
C ILE A 95 -12.70 -1.85 8.19
N LEU A 96 -13.48 -1.28 9.11
CA LEU A 96 -13.24 -1.39 10.56
C LEU A 96 -14.35 -2.25 11.17
N PRO A 97 -14.02 -3.37 11.85
CA PRO A 97 -15.02 -4.21 12.50
C PRO A 97 -15.73 -3.46 13.63
N ALA A 98 -17.02 -3.76 13.84
CA ALA A 98 -17.80 -3.20 14.95
C ALA A 98 -17.26 -3.69 16.31
N ASP A 99 -16.80 -4.94 16.39
CA ASP A 99 -16.21 -5.52 17.60
C ASP A 99 -14.88 -4.80 17.97
N PRO A 100 -14.80 -4.18 19.16
CA PRO A 100 -13.60 -3.47 19.59
C PRO A 100 -12.38 -4.37 19.76
N VAL A 101 -12.56 -5.66 20.05
CA VAL A 101 -11.45 -6.61 20.17
C VAL A 101 -10.86 -6.92 18.80
N LEU A 102 -11.71 -7.17 17.79
CA LEU A 102 -11.25 -7.36 16.41
C LEU A 102 -10.61 -6.09 15.87
N ARG A 103 -11.15 -4.91 16.19
CA ARG A 103 -10.55 -3.63 15.83
C ARG A 103 -9.16 -3.42 16.44
N ALA A 104 -8.98 -3.82 17.70
CA ALA A 104 -7.67 -3.79 18.36
C ALA A 104 -6.68 -4.77 17.69
N LYS A 105 -7.12 -5.98 17.36
CA LYS A 105 -6.30 -6.98 16.62
C LYS A 105 -5.88 -6.44 15.25
N ALA A 106 -6.80 -5.80 14.51
CA ALA A 106 -6.48 -5.16 13.22
C ALA A 106 -5.37 -4.11 13.39
N ARG A 107 -5.46 -3.26 14.41
CA ARG A 107 -4.43 -2.24 14.68
C ARG A 107 -3.10 -2.83 15.12
N LEU A 108 -3.09 -3.93 15.90
CA LEU A 108 -1.86 -4.66 16.23
C LEU A 108 -1.19 -5.24 14.98
N PHE A 109 -1.97 -5.78 14.04
CA PHE A 109 -1.44 -6.25 12.76
C PHE A 109 -0.86 -5.08 11.94
N ILE A 110 -1.56 -3.95 11.84
CA ILE A 110 -1.10 -2.72 11.17
C ILE A 110 0.20 -2.20 11.78
N ASP A 111 0.32 -2.21 13.11
CA ASP A 111 1.55 -1.83 13.81
C ASP A 111 2.71 -2.75 13.40
N ALA A 112 2.51 -4.07 13.42
CA ALA A 112 3.52 -5.03 13.00
C ALA A 112 3.91 -4.86 11.51
N VAL A 113 2.96 -4.55 10.63
CA VAL A 113 3.24 -4.19 9.23
C VAL A 113 4.14 -2.95 9.14
N SER A 114 3.87 -1.95 9.95
CA SER A 114 4.59 -0.67 9.90
C SER A 114 5.96 -0.73 10.55
N THR A 115 6.09 -1.44 11.67
CA THR A 115 7.30 -1.45 12.51
C THR A 115 8.26 -2.60 12.19
N LYS A 116 7.76 -3.74 11.71
CA LYS A 116 8.57 -4.93 11.41
C LYS A 116 8.72 -5.17 9.91
N PHE A 117 7.59 -5.35 9.21
CA PHE A 117 7.60 -5.75 7.81
C PHE A 117 8.09 -4.63 6.89
N GLY A 118 7.57 -3.42 7.02
CA GLY A 118 7.90 -2.29 6.13
C GLY A 118 9.41 -1.99 6.08
N PRO A 119 10.09 -1.79 7.22
CA PRO A 119 11.54 -1.59 7.25
C PRO A 119 12.33 -2.75 6.67
N ALA A 120 11.99 -4.00 7.00
CA ALA A 120 12.67 -5.18 6.50
C ALA A 120 12.50 -5.34 4.98
N GLN A 121 11.28 -5.16 4.46
CA GLN A 121 11.03 -5.18 3.02
C GLN A 121 11.81 -4.08 2.29
N ALA A 122 11.81 -2.86 2.82
CA ALA A 122 12.55 -1.74 2.23
C ALA A 122 14.06 -2.01 2.21
N ALA A 123 14.62 -2.58 3.27
CA ALA A 123 16.04 -2.96 3.33
C ALA A 123 16.41 -3.98 2.24
N VAL A 124 15.59 -4.99 2.04
CA VAL A 124 15.82 -6.01 1.00
C VAL A 124 15.65 -5.40 -0.39
N LEU A 125 14.47 -4.81 -0.68
CA LEU A 125 14.13 -4.37 -2.03
C LEU A 125 14.91 -3.13 -2.50
N HIS A 126 15.24 -2.20 -1.60
CA HIS A 126 15.93 -0.96 -2.00
C HIS A 126 17.43 -1.00 -1.70
N ASN A 127 17.85 -1.70 -0.66
CA ASN A 127 19.24 -1.71 -0.26
C ASN A 127 19.96 -3.04 -0.59
N GLY A 128 19.23 -4.07 -1.05
CA GLY A 128 19.81 -5.39 -1.33
C GLY A 128 20.36 -6.05 -0.06
N ALA A 129 19.73 -5.80 1.09
CA ALA A 129 20.13 -6.38 2.37
C ALA A 129 19.80 -7.88 2.44
N ASP A 130 20.33 -8.55 3.45
CA ASP A 130 19.98 -9.94 3.75
C ASP A 130 18.45 -10.09 3.91
N PRO A 131 17.82 -11.06 3.23
CA PRO A 131 16.38 -11.29 3.33
C PRO A 131 15.93 -11.98 4.62
N GLU A 132 16.80 -12.54 5.45
CA GLU A 132 16.37 -13.25 6.66
C GLU A 132 15.56 -12.38 7.63
N PRO A 133 15.90 -11.09 7.89
CA PRO A 133 15.03 -10.22 8.69
C PRO A 133 13.64 -10.00 8.08
N LEU A 134 13.51 -10.01 6.75
CA LEU A 134 12.20 -9.97 6.10
C LEU A 134 11.42 -11.26 6.34
N VAL A 135 12.06 -12.41 6.22
CA VAL A 135 11.42 -13.72 6.51
C VAL A 135 10.93 -13.78 7.96
N GLN A 136 11.74 -13.34 8.92
CA GLN A 136 11.36 -13.25 10.34
C GLN A 136 10.18 -12.30 10.57
N ALA A 137 10.14 -11.16 9.86
CA ALA A 137 9.02 -10.24 9.92
C ALA A 137 7.73 -10.88 9.38
N LEU A 138 7.83 -11.67 8.29
CA LEU A 138 6.70 -12.42 7.75
C LEU A 138 6.22 -13.52 8.70
N GLU A 139 7.11 -14.23 9.40
CA GLU A 139 6.75 -15.18 10.46
C GLU A 139 6.02 -14.51 11.61
N ALA A 140 6.50 -13.34 12.03
CA ALA A 140 5.85 -12.56 13.09
C ALA A 140 4.44 -12.12 12.68
N LEU A 141 4.21 -11.75 11.41
CA LEU A 141 2.89 -11.45 10.88
C LEU A 141 2.04 -12.72 10.75
N GLN A 142 2.61 -13.82 10.25
CA GLN A 142 1.93 -15.11 10.16
C GLN A 142 1.40 -15.59 11.52
N ALA A 143 2.15 -15.38 12.59
CA ALA A 143 1.73 -15.74 13.95
C ALA A 143 0.53 -14.93 14.47
N LEU A 144 0.22 -13.78 13.85
CA LEU A 144 -0.96 -12.98 14.17
C LEU A 144 -2.20 -13.40 13.35
N LEU A 145 -2.03 -14.19 12.28
CA LEU A 145 -3.12 -14.62 11.42
C LEU A 145 -3.99 -15.69 12.10
N PRO A 146 -5.31 -15.69 11.87
CA PRO A 146 -6.14 -16.84 12.19
C PRO A 146 -5.79 -18.02 11.28
N GLU A 147 -6.28 -19.21 11.60
CA GLU A 147 -6.04 -20.43 10.80
C GLU A 147 -6.47 -20.26 9.33
N GLN A 148 -7.52 -19.49 9.07
CA GLN A 148 -8.06 -19.25 7.74
C GLN A 148 -8.51 -17.78 7.59
N GLY A 149 -8.73 -17.36 6.34
CA GLY A 149 -9.25 -16.04 6.02
C GLY A 149 -8.18 -14.93 6.06
N PHE A 150 -8.64 -13.72 6.31
CA PHE A 150 -7.83 -12.49 6.35
C PHE A 150 -7.22 -12.22 7.72
N ALA A 151 -6.55 -11.09 7.91
CA ALA A 151 -5.79 -10.81 9.14
C ALA A 151 -6.61 -10.89 10.43
N ILE A 152 -7.91 -10.61 10.36
CA ILE A 152 -8.86 -10.73 11.49
C ILE A 152 -10.09 -11.59 11.14
N GLY A 153 -9.97 -12.48 10.16
CA GLY A 153 -11.04 -13.32 9.62
C GLY A 153 -11.63 -12.74 8.34
N GLU A 154 -12.24 -11.57 8.41
CA GLU A 154 -12.78 -10.84 7.25
C GLU A 154 -11.78 -9.79 6.74
N PHE A 155 -11.93 -9.41 5.45
CA PHE A 155 -11.09 -8.37 4.85
C PHE A 155 -11.33 -7.01 5.52
N SER A 156 -10.25 -6.31 5.91
CA SER A 156 -10.33 -5.15 6.79
C SER A 156 -9.20 -4.15 6.56
N ALA A 157 -9.16 -3.10 7.37
CA ALA A 157 -8.07 -2.14 7.41
C ALA A 157 -6.69 -2.79 7.61
N ALA A 158 -6.62 -3.94 8.30
CA ALA A 158 -5.38 -4.70 8.48
C ALA A 158 -4.82 -5.19 7.15
N ASP A 159 -5.69 -5.74 6.30
CA ASP A 159 -5.33 -6.26 4.98
C ASP A 159 -5.03 -5.12 3.99
N ILE A 160 -5.83 -4.05 4.04
CA ILE A 160 -5.59 -2.83 3.26
C ILE A 160 -4.21 -2.24 3.56
N ALA A 161 -3.77 -2.29 4.81
CA ALA A 161 -2.48 -1.74 5.22
C ALA A 161 -1.29 -2.42 4.54
N ILE A 162 -1.38 -3.70 4.26
CA ILE A 162 -0.27 -4.48 3.69
C ILE A 162 -0.42 -4.77 2.20
N ALA A 163 -1.65 -4.89 1.69
CA ALA A 163 -1.95 -5.31 0.31
C ALA A 163 -1.09 -4.62 -0.77
N PRO A 164 -0.93 -3.27 -0.77
CA PRO A 164 -0.13 -2.58 -1.76
C PRO A 164 1.34 -3.01 -1.80
N PHE A 165 1.87 -3.38 -0.66
CA PHE A 165 3.27 -3.79 -0.51
C PHE A 165 3.46 -5.23 -0.96
N LEU A 166 2.50 -6.13 -0.70
CA LEU A 166 2.52 -7.51 -1.18
C LEU A 166 2.53 -7.55 -2.71
N ALA A 167 1.59 -6.85 -3.35
CA ALA A 167 1.47 -6.80 -4.80
C ALA A 167 2.74 -6.27 -5.48
N ARG A 168 3.37 -5.24 -4.90
CA ARG A 168 4.60 -4.66 -5.43
C ARG A 168 5.84 -5.49 -5.13
N ALA A 169 5.92 -6.13 -3.97
CA ALA A 169 7.03 -7.02 -3.63
C ALA A 169 7.06 -8.22 -4.57
N GLU A 170 5.93 -8.90 -4.76
CA GLU A 170 5.84 -10.04 -5.68
C GLU A 170 6.20 -9.63 -7.11
N LEU A 171 5.61 -8.52 -7.61
CA LEU A 171 5.92 -7.99 -8.93
C LEU A 171 7.42 -7.72 -9.11
N ASN A 172 8.06 -7.11 -8.12
CA ASN A 172 9.49 -6.78 -8.18
C ASN A 172 10.35 -8.04 -8.17
N LEU A 173 10.09 -8.96 -7.25
CA LEU A 173 10.89 -10.18 -7.10
C LEU A 173 10.74 -11.12 -8.29
N GLU A 174 9.55 -11.26 -8.87
CA GLU A 174 9.31 -12.05 -10.10
C GLU A 174 10.07 -11.50 -11.31
N ASN A 175 10.32 -10.21 -11.36
CA ASN A 175 11.04 -9.53 -12.43
C ASN A 175 12.51 -9.20 -12.07
N ASP A 176 13.05 -9.77 -11.01
CA ASP A 176 14.42 -9.52 -10.50
C ASP A 176 14.72 -8.03 -10.29
N LEU A 177 13.72 -7.24 -9.85
CA LEU A 177 13.81 -5.80 -9.60
C LEU A 177 14.09 -5.51 -8.12
N GLY A 178 15.25 -4.89 -7.87
CA GLY A 178 15.66 -4.51 -6.51
C GLY A 178 16.99 -3.74 -6.50
N GLY A 179 17.41 -3.30 -5.32
CA GLY A 179 18.69 -2.63 -5.08
C GLY A 179 19.89 -3.57 -5.00
N TYR A 180 19.80 -4.77 -5.55
CA TYR A 180 20.82 -5.79 -5.68
C TYR A 180 21.32 -5.88 -7.13
N PRO A 181 22.50 -6.51 -7.40
CA PRO A 181 23.04 -6.63 -8.76
C PRO A 181 22.09 -7.37 -9.70
N GLU A 182 21.95 -6.86 -10.92
CA GLU A 182 21.08 -7.42 -11.95
C GLU A 182 21.60 -8.77 -12.45
N GLY A 183 20.67 -9.67 -12.81
CA GLY A 183 20.99 -10.96 -13.43
C GLY A 183 21.65 -11.98 -12.49
N LYS A 184 21.64 -11.75 -11.18
CA LYS A 184 22.17 -12.70 -10.19
C LYS A 184 21.10 -13.63 -9.62
N GLY A 185 19.83 -13.48 -10.06
CA GLY A 185 18.73 -14.32 -9.60
C GLY A 185 18.32 -14.06 -8.15
N GLU A 186 18.67 -12.89 -7.60
CA GLU A 186 18.39 -12.56 -6.21
C GLU A 186 16.90 -12.49 -5.92
N GLY A 187 16.10 -11.96 -6.86
CA GLY A 187 14.65 -11.94 -6.75
C GLY A 187 14.07 -13.34 -6.58
N GLN A 188 14.54 -14.31 -7.37
CA GLN A 188 14.09 -15.71 -7.28
C GLN A 188 14.57 -16.38 -5.98
N ARG A 189 15.78 -16.06 -5.52
CA ARG A 189 16.29 -16.53 -4.22
C ARG A 189 15.39 -16.07 -3.08
N ILE A 190 15.02 -14.78 -3.06
CA ILE A 190 14.13 -14.22 -2.04
C ILE A 190 12.74 -14.85 -2.14
N LEU A 191 12.18 -15.01 -3.34
CA LEU A 191 10.90 -15.67 -3.54
C LEU A 191 10.91 -17.12 -3.01
N SER A 192 12.00 -17.86 -3.19
CA SER A 192 12.11 -19.23 -2.68
C SER A 192 12.06 -19.29 -1.15
N LEU A 193 12.63 -18.30 -0.46
CA LEU A 193 12.54 -18.17 0.99
C LEU A 193 11.11 -17.85 1.46
N ILE A 194 10.45 -16.89 0.80
CA ILE A 194 9.07 -16.50 1.12
C ILE A 194 8.07 -17.62 0.80
N ARG A 195 8.35 -18.43 -0.24
CA ARG A 195 7.53 -19.58 -0.67
C ARG A 195 7.92 -20.88 0.02
N SER A 196 8.75 -20.84 1.05
CA SER A 196 9.13 -22.03 1.83
C SER A 196 7.98 -22.54 2.72
N PRO A 197 7.98 -23.83 3.12
CA PRO A 197 6.95 -24.40 4.00
C PRO A 197 6.81 -23.67 5.35
N ARG A 198 7.84 -23.02 5.83
CA ARG A 198 7.87 -22.23 7.07
C ARG A 198 6.87 -21.06 7.04
N LEU A 199 6.50 -20.60 5.83
CA LEU A 199 5.56 -19.49 5.60
C LEU A 199 4.28 -19.95 4.86
N ALA A 200 3.85 -21.21 5.05
CA ALA A 200 2.72 -21.77 4.32
C ALA A 200 1.42 -20.98 4.52
N ARG A 201 1.05 -20.66 5.78
CA ARG A 201 -0.15 -19.85 6.07
C ARG A 201 -0.05 -18.42 5.55
N TRP A 202 1.15 -17.85 5.59
CA TRP A 202 1.43 -16.53 4.99
C TRP A 202 1.19 -16.51 3.48
N GLN A 203 1.60 -17.55 2.76
CA GLN A 203 1.39 -17.65 1.30
C GLN A 203 -0.10 -17.69 0.96
N GLU A 204 -0.89 -18.47 1.69
CA GLU A 204 -2.35 -18.53 1.53
C GLU A 204 -2.98 -17.14 1.76
N TYR A 205 -2.59 -16.48 2.86
CA TYR A 205 -3.02 -15.14 3.20
C TYR A 205 -2.65 -14.12 2.11
N SER A 206 -1.39 -14.08 1.72
CA SER A 206 -0.90 -13.15 0.69
C SER A 206 -1.64 -13.31 -0.63
N LYS A 207 -1.89 -14.56 -1.04
CA LYS A 207 -2.68 -14.86 -2.25
C LYS A 207 -4.12 -14.38 -2.11
N ALA A 208 -4.77 -14.64 -0.98
CA ALA A 208 -6.15 -14.21 -0.72
C ALA A 208 -6.26 -12.67 -0.76
N VAL A 209 -5.35 -11.96 -0.09
CA VAL A 209 -5.32 -10.49 -0.08
C VAL A 209 -5.15 -9.92 -1.48
N GLN A 210 -4.20 -10.42 -2.26
CA GLN A 210 -3.94 -9.92 -3.61
C GLN A 210 -5.07 -10.25 -4.60
N SER A 211 -5.79 -11.35 -4.37
CA SER A 211 -6.95 -11.76 -5.18
C SER A 211 -8.25 -11.06 -4.77
N HIS A 212 -8.25 -10.29 -3.67
CA HIS A 212 -9.44 -9.56 -3.26
C HIS A 212 -9.85 -8.54 -4.33
N PRO A 213 -11.15 -8.46 -4.75
CA PRO A 213 -11.59 -7.63 -5.87
C PRO A 213 -11.15 -6.17 -5.76
N ALA A 214 -11.23 -5.56 -4.57
CA ALA A 214 -10.81 -4.18 -4.35
C ALA A 214 -9.29 -3.98 -4.52
N VAL A 215 -8.46 -4.99 -4.25
CA VAL A 215 -7.01 -4.94 -4.46
C VAL A 215 -6.68 -5.14 -5.94
N ALA A 216 -7.26 -6.17 -6.55
CA ALA A 216 -6.99 -6.50 -7.94
C ALA A 216 -7.44 -5.40 -8.92
N SER A 217 -8.62 -4.78 -8.68
CA SER A 217 -9.16 -3.73 -9.55
C SER A 217 -8.45 -2.38 -9.45
N THR A 218 -7.72 -2.14 -8.35
CA THR A 218 -7.01 -0.88 -8.10
C THR A 218 -5.52 -0.95 -8.39
N PHE A 219 -4.98 -2.13 -8.73
CA PHE A 219 -3.56 -2.34 -9.00
C PHE A 219 -3.24 -2.36 -10.50
N ASP A 220 -2.73 -1.26 -11.04
CA ASP A 220 -2.25 -1.19 -12.43
C ASP A 220 -0.85 -1.82 -12.53
N ARG A 221 -0.84 -3.18 -12.69
CA ARG A 221 0.38 -3.99 -12.68
C ARG A 221 1.39 -3.54 -13.74
N ASP A 222 0.93 -3.26 -14.95
CA ASP A 222 1.82 -2.91 -16.07
C ASP A 222 2.46 -1.55 -15.87
N HIS A 223 1.68 -0.55 -15.47
CA HIS A 223 2.20 0.78 -15.17
C HIS A 223 3.23 0.76 -14.04
N VAL A 224 2.94 0.01 -12.96
CA VAL A 224 3.86 -0.14 -11.82
C VAL A 224 5.14 -0.85 -12.25
N LEU A 225 5.04 -1.93 -13.03
CA LEU A 225 6.19 -2.68 -13.55
C LEU A 225 7.12 -1.80 -14.37
N GLN A 226 6.59 -1.06 -15.35
CA GLN A 226 7.41 -0.18 -16.20
C GLN A 226 8.09 0.93 -15.38
N SER A 227 7.37 1.52 -14.45
CA SER A 227 7.89 2.55 -13.56
C SER A 227 9.01 2.01 -12.67
N PHE A 228 8.86 0.80 -12.14
CA PHE A 228 9.84 0.18 -11.27
C PHE A 228 11.07 -0.34 -12.02
N LYS A 229 10.92 -0.85 -13.23
CA LYS A 229 12.07 -1.15 -14.11
C LYS A 229 12.97 0.07 -14.25
N LYS A 230 12.41 1.23 -14.60
CA LYS A 230 13.17 2.48 -14.72
C LYS A 230 13.80 2.89 -13.39
N ARG A 231 13.02 2.87 -12.29
CA ARG A 231 13.50 3.25 -10.96
C ARG A 231 14.67 2.40 -10.47
N PHE A 232 14.58 1.06 -10.62
CA PHE A 232 15.64 0.16 -10.16
C PHE A 232 16.86 0.19 -11.06
N ALA A 233 16.71 0.41 -12.37
CA ALA A 233 17.85 0.66 -13.26
C ALA A 233 18.62 1.93 -12.83
N GLU A 234 17.92 3.04 -12.56
CA GLU A 234 18.53 4.28 -12.06
C GLU A 234 19.22 4.07 -10.68
N LEU A 235 18.58 3.29 -9.79
CA LEU A 235 19.14 2.96 -8.47
C LEU A 235 20.41 2.13 -8.58
N ARG A 236 20.39 1.09 -9.41
CA ARG A 236 21.54 0.20 -9.65
C ARG A 236 22.70 0.94 -10.28
N ALA A 237 22.44 1.80 -11.28
CA ALA A 237 23.46 2.63 -11.89
C ALA A 237 24.20 3.50 -10.85
N LYS A 238 23.47 4.13 -9.93
CA LYS A 238 24.07 4.93 -8.85
C LYS A 238 24.87 4.09 -7.84
N LYS A 239 24.46 2.84 -7.60
CA LYS A 239 25.03 2.01 -6.53
C LYS A 239 26.23 1.17 -6.97
N PHE A 240 26.24 0.71 -8.22
CA PHE A 240 27.21 -0.29 -8.69
C PHE A 240 28.12 0.21 -9.82
N THR A 241 27.98 1.46 -10.28
CA THR A 241 28.87 2.10 -11.27
C THR A 241 29.78 3.19 -10.68
N ALA A 242 29.81 3.34 -9.34
CA ALA A 242 30.69 4.26 -8.65
C ALA A 242 31.98 3.59 -8.21
#